data_e6ec79621b2b2c4a2129cfc21a1059b0
#
_entry.id   e6ec79621b2b2c4a2129cfc21a1059b0
#
_cell.length_a   1.000
_cell.length_b   1.000
_cell.length_c   1.000
_cell.angle_alpha   90.00
_cell.angle_beta   90.00
_cell.angle_gamma   90.00
#
_symmetry.space_group_name_H-M   'P 1'
#
loop_
_entity.id
_entity.type
_entity.pdbx_description
1 polymer ?
#
loop_
_entity_poly.entity_id
_entity_poly.type
_entity_poly.pdbx_seq_one_letter_code
_entity_poly.pdbx_strand_id
1 'polypeptide(L)'
;MDKNGQRQQLSRTENSQQRHRNEILVDATGCIAGRMCSHVSKLLLKGNRVTIVNSEKAMLSGNRYKTIDLYKEFLEINSVTNPIHGPFHPRRPDTMLTKMVRGMVPKTKTSGIEAFKRLRVYIGIPDQFMNKKAESFEDSKITRPPAKYISVGDVAKQIGWKGVLQKEVRQQPQIQKAETKTKGGQNGQKSTAPSQEVNTDKDKKRDNNE
;
A
#
# COMPACT_ATOMS: atom_id res chain seq x y z
N MET A 1 25.61 35.33 -38.29
CA MET A 1 24.85 34.52 -37.27
C MET A 1 24.08 33.47 -38.01
N ASP A 2 24.56 32.21 -37.92
CA ASP A 2 24.12 31.12 -38.79
C ASP A 2 22.77 30.57 -38.43
N LYS A 3 21.83 30.71 -39.37
CA LYS A 3 20.48 30.17 -39.28
C LYS A 3 20.41 28.66 -38.96
N ASN A 4 21.48 27.96 -39.25
CA ASN A 4 21.70 26.52 -38.90
C ASN A 4 21.91 26.29 -37.40
N GLY A 5 22.61 27.17 -36.72
CA GLY A 5 22.84 27.08 -35.27
C GLY A 5 21.55 27.29 -34.46
N GLN A 6 20.70 28.19 -34.91
CA GLN A 6 19.38 28.44 -34.28
C GLN A 6 18.40 27.27 -34.48
N ARG A 7 18.40 26.63 -35.67
CA ARG A 7 17.59 25.43 -35.92
C ARG A 7 18.02 24.23 -35.08
N GLN A 8 19.33 24.05 -34.88
CA GLN A 8 19.82 22.95 -34.03
C GLN A 8 19.54 23.21 -32.54
N GLN A 9 19.56 24.45 -32.09
CA GLN A 9 19.18 24.79 -30.71
C GLN A 9 17.70 24.64 -30.47
N LEU A 10 16.85 25.07 -31.41
CA LEU A 10 15.39 24.86 -31.34
C LEU A 10 15.01 23.37 -31.34
N SER A 11 15.63 22.56 -32.18
CA SER A 11 15.39 21.12 -32.20
C SER A 11 15.88 20.41 -30.94
N ARG A 12 16.93 20.91 -30.28
CA ARG A 12 17.38 20.39 -28.97
C ARG A 12 16.44 20.77 -27.84
N THR A 13 15.89 21.97 -27.84
CA THR A 13 14.92 22.43 -26.86
C THR A 13 13.54 21.75 -27.05
N GLU A 14 13.09 21.56 -28.27
CA GLU A 14 11.85 20.83 -28.58
C GLU A 14 11.98 19.35 -28.21
N ASN A 15 13.12 18.71 -28.48
CA ASN A 15 13.37 17.32 -28.11
C ASN A 15 13.51 17.11 -26.60
N SER A 16 13.90 18.14 -25.85
CA SER A 16 13.90 18.12 -24.37
C SER A 16 12.52 18.33 -23.77
N GLN A 17 11.62 19.04 -24.46
CA GLN A 17 10.24 19.28 -24.00
C GLN A 17 9.28 18.13 -24.39
N GLN A 18 9.53 17.41 -25.45
CA GLN A 18 8.69 16.30 -25.94
C GLN A 18 8.91 14.95 -25.23
N ARG A 19 9.80 14.84 -24.27
CA ARG A 19 9.76 13.72 -23.35
C ARG A 19 8.59 13.90 -22.40
N HIS A 20 7.37 13.73 -22.88
CA HIS A 20 6.18 13.53 -22.04
C HIS A 20 6.47 12.31 -21.17
N ARG A 21 6.99 12.58 -20.00
CA ARG A 21 7.25 11.57 -18.99
C ARG A 21 5.88 11.15 -18.49
N ASN A 22 5.39 10.04 -19.02
CA ASN A 22 4.12 9.47 -18.55
C ASN A 22 4.26 9.19 -17.05
N GLU A 23 3.34 9.71 -16.28
CA GLU A 23 3.22 9.39 -14.85
C GLU A 23 2.38 8.13 -14.73
N ILE A 24 2.98 7.05 -14.26
CA ILE A 24 2.35 5.75 -14.11
C ILE A 24 2.14 5.51 -12.62
N LEU A 25 0.90 5.26 -12.22
CA LEU A 25 0.53 4.88 -10.87
C LEU A 25 0.40 3.36 -10.81
N VAL A 26 1.15 2.74 -9.90
CA VAL A 26 1.18 1.27 -9.72
C VAL A 26 0.62 0.92 -8.35
N ASP A 27 -0.36 0.02 -8.30
CA ASP A 27 -0.86 -0.54 -7.04
C ASP A 27 -0.07 -1.81 -6.68
N ALA A 28 0.53 -1.80 -5.50
CA ALA A 28 1.31 -2.92 -4.98
C ALA A 28 0.46 -4.00 -4.29
N THR A 29 -0.85 -3.79 -4.15
CA THR A 29 -1.75 -4.70 -3.44
C THR A 29 -1.75 -6.09 -4.10
N GLY A 30 -1.38 -7.13 -3.33
CA GLY A 30 -1.36 -8.51 -3.80
C GLY A 30 -0.30 -8.81 -4.87
N CYS A 31 0.63 -7.89 -5.11
CA CYS A 31 1.72 -8.11 -6.06
C CYS A 31 2.96 -8.67 -5.35
N ILE A 32 3.66 -9.59 -6.01
CA ILE A 32 4.96 -10.10 -5.56
C ILE A 32 6.00 -8.99 -5.74
N ALA A 33 6.55 -8.48 -4.64
CA ALA A 33 7.41 -7.31 -4.59
C ALA A 33 8.58 -7.38 -5.59
N GLY A 34 9.28 -8.51 -5.68
CA GLY A 34 10.40 -8.67 -6.61
C GLY A 34 9.99 -8.53 -8.08
N ARG A 35 8.91 -9.20 -8.49
CA ARG A 35 8.41 -9.14 -9.89
C ARG A 35 7.91 -7.73 -10.22
N MET A 36 7.11 -7.15 -9.34
CA MET A 36 6.64 -5.77 -9.50
C MET A 36 7.81 -4.79 -9.64
N CYS A 37 8.81 -4.87 -8.78
CA CYS A 37 9.98 -4.01 -8.83
C CYS A 37 10.77 -4.15 -10.15
N SER A 38 10.80 -5.35 -10.76
CA SER A 38 11.46 -5.54 -12.06
C SER A 38 10.72 -4.84 -13.20
N HIS A 39 9.38 -4.87 -13.22
CA HIS A 39 8.56 -4.10 -14.18
C HIS A 39 8.73 -2.59 -13.97
N VAL A 40 8.66 -2.15 -12.72
CA VAL A 40 8.89 -0.73 -12.35
C VAL A 40 10.25 -0.25 -12.82
N SER A 41 11.31 -1.04 -12.62
CA SER A 41 12.67 -0.70 -13.07
C SER A 41 12.76 -0.52 -14.58
N LYS A 42 12.10 -1.38 -15.35
CA LYS A 42 12.01 -1.24 -16.82
C LYS A 42 11.31 0.05 -17.25
N LEU A 43 10.18 0.40 -16.57
CA LEU A 43 9.45 1.64 -16.85
C LEU A 43 10.27 2.89 -16.51
N LEU A 44 10.99 2.86 -15.40
CA LEU A 44 11.88 3.96 -14.99
C LEU A 44 13.01 4.18 -15.99
N LEU A 45 13.62 3.09 -16.49
CA LEU A 45 14.68 3.18 -17.51
C LEU A 45 14.16 3.69 -18.86
N LYS A 46 12.89 3.43 -19.20
CA LYS A 46 12.22 4.02 -20.38
C LYS A 46 11.97 5.53 -20.25
N GLY A 47 12.20 6.12 -19.06
CA GLY A 47 12.04 7.56 -18.83
C GLY A 47 10.78 7.98 -18.11
N ASN A 48 9.87 7.07 -17.80
CA ASN A 48 8.61 7.36 -17.12
C ASN A 48 8.82 7.73 -15.65
N ARG A 49 7.87 8.50 -15.08
CA ARG A 49 7.73 8.65 -13.64
C ARG A 49 6.84 7.54 -13.12
N VAL A 50 7.29 6.84 -12.09
CA VAL A 50 6.51 5.75 -11.50
C VAL A 50 6.25 6.05 -10.03
N THR A 51 4.98 5.98 -9.67
CA THR A 51 4.51 6.14 -8.29
C THR A 51 3.90 4.82 -7.84
N ILE A 52 4.41 4.23 -6.76
CA ILE A 52 3.88 3.01 -6.17
C ILE A 52 3.06 3.38 -4.95
N VAL A 53 1.84 2.85 -4.86
CA VAL A 53 0.94 3.02 -3.71
C VAL A 53 0.70 1.68 -3.02
N ASN A 54 0.19 1.71 -1.77
CA ASN A 54 -0.07 0.53 -0.95
C ASN A 54 1.16 -0.36 -0.73
N SER A 55 2.34 0.24 -0.54
CA SER A 55 3.61 -0.50 -0.40
C SER A 55 3.59 -1.56 0.71
N GLU A 56 2.81 -1.36 1.76
CA GLU A 56 2.65 -2.30 2.87
C GLU A 56 1.94 -3.60 2.47
N LYS A 57 1.10 -3.54 1.41
CA LYS A 57 0.32 -4.69 0.92
C LYS A 57 1.06 -5.51 -0.14
N ALA A 58 2.25 -5.09 -0.54
CA ALA A 58 3.13 -5.88 -1.40
C ALA A 58 3.54 -7.17 -0.71
N MET A 59 3.72 -8.26 -1.48
CA MET A 59 3.99 -9.59 -0.95
C MET A 59 5.41 -10.05 -1.24
N LEU A 60 6.06 -10.63 -0.24
CA LEU A 60 7.32 -11.36 -0.37
C LEU A 60 7.03 -12.85 -0.45
N SER A 61 7.61 -13.54 -1.43
CA SER A 61 7.47 -14.99 -1.55
C SER A 61 8.49 -15.69 -0.66
N GLY A 62 8.03 -16.72 0.07
CA GLY A 62 8.86 -17.49 0.96
C GLY A 62 8.12 -17.93 2.23
N ASN A 63 8.81 -18.70 3.07
CA ASN A 63 8.30 -19.06 4.38
C ASN A 63 8.33 -17.82 5.29
N ARG A 64 7.20 -17.57 5.95
CA ARG A 64 7.00 -16.38 6.82
C ARG A 64 8.12 -16.25 7.86
N TYR A 65 8.41 -17.32 8.59
CA TYR A 65 9.39 -17.29 9.67
C TYR A 65 10.81 -17.06 9.14
N LYS A 66 11.21 -17.84 8.14
CA LYS A 66 12.54 -17.69 7.51
C LYS A 66 12.75 -16.27 6.93
N THR A 67 11.72 -15.71 6.33
CA THR A 67 11.82 -14.34 5.79
C THR A 67 12.03 -13.31 6.91
N ILE A 68 11.28 -13.42 8.01
CA ILE A 68 11.44 -12.53 9.17
C ILE A 68 12.84 -12.66 9.78
N ASP A 69 13.30 -13.90 9.98
CA ASP A 69 14.62 -14.17 10.59
C ASP A 69 15.74 -13.59 9.71
N LEU A 70 15.68 -13.79 8.40
CA LEU A 70 16.65 -13.21 7.45
C LEU A 70 16.69 -11.67 7.54
N TYR A 71 15.54 -11.01 7.70
CA TYR A 71 15.53 -9.55 7.89
C TYR A 71 16.07 -9.15 9.27
N LYS A 72 15.88 -9.94 10.32
CA LYS A 72 16.47 -9.71 11.65
C LYS A 72 17.99 -9.87 11.63
N GLU A 73 18.49 -10.95 11.06
CA GLU A 73 19.93 -11.18 10.85
C GLU A 73 20.57 -10.02 10.07
N PHE A 74 19.86 -9.54 9.03
CA PHE A 74 20.34 -8.38 8.28
C PHE A 74 20.47 -7.11 9.13
N LEU A 75 19.64 -6.92 10.17
CA LEU A 75 19.73 -5.77 11.09
C LEU A 75 20.96 -5.86 12.00
N GLU A 76 21.50 -7.04 12.27
CA GLU A 76 22.66 -7.26 13.13
C GLU A 76 23.98 -6.88 12.44
N ILE A 77 23.97 -6.82 11.10
CA ILE A 77 25.16 -6.45 10.32
C ILE A 77 25.42 -4.97 10.47
N ASN A 78 26.43 -4.63 11.26
CA ASN A 78 26.87 -3.26 11.52
C ASN A 78 28.35 -3.08 11.29
N SER A 79 28.80 -1.83 11.10
CA SER A 79 30.23 -1.51 11.15
C SER A 79 30.65 -1.39 12.61
N VAL A 80 31.73 -2.09 13.00
CA VAL A 80 32.25 -2.11 14.36
C VAL A 80 32.82 -0.74 14.75
N THR A 81 33.49 -0.06 13.83
CA THR A 81 34.21 1.21 14.08
C THR A 81 33.30 2.43 14.00
N ASN A 82 32.46 2.52 12.97
CA ASN A 82 31.59 3.67 12.76
C ASN A 82 30.29 3.26 12.06
N PRO A 83 29.12 3.49 12.69
CA PRO A 83 27.82 3.15 12.13
C PRO A 83 27.51 3.86 10.80
N ILE A 84 28.09 5.04 10.54
CA ILE A 84 27.89 5.81 9.30
C ILE A 84 28.40 5.03 8.07
N HIS A 85 29.50 4.28 8.24
CA HIS A 85 30.09 3.45 7.17
C HIS A 85 29.42 2.08 7.04
N GLY A 86 28.50 1.74 7.93
CA GLY A 86 27.75 0.49 7.92
C GLY A 86 26.66 0.46 6.85
N PRO A 87 26.03 -0.71 6.65
CA PRO A 87 24.92 -0.85 5.73
C PRO A 87 23.67 -0.14 6.25
N PHE A 88 22.91 0.48 5.35
CA PHE A 88 21.64 1.10 5.70
C PHE A 88 20.51 0.04 5.73
N HIS A 89 19.81 -0.04 6.86
CA HIS A 89 18.74 -1.00 7.11
C HIS A 89 17.36 -0.32 7.04
N PRO A 90 16.63 -0.37 5.91
CA PRO A 90 15.29 0.18 5.82
C PRO A 90 14.30 -0.67 6.62
N ARG A 91 13.52 -0.02 7.48
CA ARG A 91 12.49 -0.68 8.30
C ARG A 91 11.06 -0.36 7.83
N ARG A 92 10.88 0.73 7.09
CA ARG A 92 9.58 1.14 6.55
C ARG A 92 9.29 0.43 5.22
N PRO A 93 8.02 0.06 4.94
CA PRO A 93 7.64 -0.61 3.70
C PRO A 93 8.04 0.14 2.43
N ASP A 94 7.85 1.46 2.40
CA ASP A 94 8.21 2.35 1.29
C ASP A 94 9.73 2.32 0.99
N THR A 95 10.55 2.42 2.04
CA THR A 95 12.01 2.40 1.90
C THR A 95 12.52 0.99 1.56
N MET A 96 11.85 -0.07 2.02
CA MET A 96 12.16 -1.46 1.66
C MET A 96 11.96 -1.69 0.16
N LEU A 97 10.81 -1.31 -0.39
CA LEU A 97 10.54 -1.41 -1.84
C LEU A 97 11.49 -0.51 -2.65
N THR A 98 11.74 0.71 -2.18
CA THR A 98 12.70 1.62 -2.81
C THR A 98 14.10 0.99 -2.90
N LYS A 99 14.57 0.31 -1.83
CA LYS A 99 15.84 -0.42 -1.83
C LYS A 99 15.85 -1.57 -2.83
N MET A 100 14.74 -2.31 -2.97
CA MET A 100 14.60 -3.39 -3.96
C MET A 100 14.73 -2.84 -5.38
N VAL A 101 14.01 -1.79 -5.74
CA VAL A 101 14.11 -1.13 -7.06
C VAL A 101 15.52 -0.60 -7.31
N ARG A 102 16.15 0.03 -6.29
CA ARG A 102 17.53 0.51 -6.38
C ARG A 102 18.52 -0.59 -6.74
N GLY A 103 18.30 -1.82 -6.26
CA GLY A 103 19.11 -2.99 -6.59
C GLY A 103 18.97 -3.43 -8.05
N MET A 104 17.86 -3.10 -8.71
CA MET A 104 17.56 -3.51 -10.09
C MET A 104 17.90 -2.46 -11.15
N VAL A 105 18.26 -1.24 -10.72
CA VAL A 105 18.64 -0.13 -11.62
C VAL A 105 20.15 0.06 -11.58
N PRO A 106 20.83 0.38 -12.72
CA PRO A 106 22.27 0.55 -12.77
C PRO A 106 22.72 1.79 -11.98
N LYS A 107 23.17 1.58 -10.74
CA LYS A 107 23.52 2.64 -9.77
C LYS A 107 24.72 3.50 -10.19
N THR A 108 25.66 2.94 -10.96
CA THR A 108 26.90 3.58 -11.35
C THR A 108 26.75 4.47 -12.58
N LYS A 109 25.72 4.26 -13.39
CA LYS A 109 25.47 5.03 -14.61
C LYS A 109 24.53 6.20 -14.34
N THR A 110 24.75 7.34 -15.00
CA THR A 110 23.92 8.54 -14.90
C THR A 110 22.45 8.25 -15.23
N SER A 111 22.20 7.44 -16.27
CA SER A 111 20.84 7.02 -16.66
C SER A 111 20.09 6.31 -15.54
N GLY A 112 20.78 5.47 -14.75
CA GLY A 112 20.18 4.79 -13.63
C GLY A 112 19.93 5.72 -12.43
N ILE A 113 20.82 6.64 -12.15
CA ILE A 113 20.63 7.66 -11.10
C ILE A 113 19.42 8.54 -11.43
N GLU A 114 19.31 9.00 -12.66
CA GLU A 114 18.15 9.78 -13.11
C GLU A 114 16.86 8.98 -13.10
N ALA A 115 16.89 7.70 -13.50
CA ALA A 115 15.75 6.80 -13.42
C ALA A 115 15.26 6.66 -11.98
N PHE A 116 16.17 6.43 -11.05
CA PHE A 116 15.83 6.29 -9.64
C PHE A 116 15.21 7.56 -9.02
N LYS A 117 15.66 8.75 -9.44
CA LYS A 117 15.06 10.03 -9.01
C LYS A 117 13.58 10.18 -9.40
N ARG A 118 13.11 9.45 -10.41
CA ARG A 118 11.72 9.46 -10.90
C ARG A 118 10.79 8.50 -10.15
N LEU A 119 11.33 7.67 -9.24
CA LEU A 119 10.54 6.77 -8.41
C LEU A 119 9.97 7.50 -7.19
N ARG A 120 8.70 7.24 -6.89
CA ARG A 120 8.04 7.59 -5.62
C ARG A 120 7.32 6.36 -5.09
N VAL A 121 7.43 6.13 -3.79
CA VAL A 121 6.75 5.00 -3.12
C VAL A 121 6.02 5.54 -1.91
N TYR A 122 4.77 5.15 -1.76
CA TYR A 122 3.89 5.60 -0.67
C TYR A 122 3.31 4.42 0.09
N ILE A 123 3.07 4.63 1.38
CA ILE A 123 2.33 3.74 2.26
C ILE A 123 0.86 4.18 2.18
N GLY A 124 -0.05 3.26 1.85
CA GLY A 124 -1.43 3.60 1.55
C GLY A 124 -1.58 4.36 0.24
N ILE A 125 -2.70 5.04 0.08
CA ILE A 125 -3.02 5.88 -1.09
C ILE A 125 -3.09 7.33 -0.61
N PRO A 126 -2.16 8.21 -1.02
CA PRO A 126 -2.27 9.64 -0.75
C PRO A 126 -3.47 10.26 -1.48
N ASP A 127 -4.05 11.32 -0.90
CA ASP A 127 -5.25 12.01 -1.42
C ASP A 127 -5.08 12.45 -2.88
N GLN A 128 -3.85 12.82 -3.28
CA GLN A 128 -3.51 13.23 -4.65
C GLN A 128 -3.73 12.15 -5.71
N PHE A 129 -3.76 10.87 -5.30
CA PHE A 129 -3.85 9.71 -6.19
C PHE A 129 -5.17 8.94 -6.04
N MET A 130 -6.08 9.34 -5.15
CA MET A 130 -7.36 8.65 -4.94
C MET A 130 -8.20 8.53 -6.21
N ASN A 131 -8.18 9.55 -7.06
CA ASN A 131 -8.99 9.61 -8.28
C ASN A 131 -8.24 9.14 -9.54
N LYS A 132 -6.97 8.73 -9.41
CA LYS A 132 -6.18 8.26 -10.55
C LYS A 132 -6.30 6.75 -10.68
N LYS A 133 -6.44 6.27 -11.92
CA LYS A 133 -6.44 4.83 -12.21
C LYS A 133 -5.05 4.26 -11.95
N ALA A 134 -4.95 3.31 -11.03
CA ALA A 134 -3.73 2.57 -10.77
C ALA A 134 -3.64 1.35 -11.70
N GLU A 135 -2.44 1.12 -12.22
CA GLU A 135 -2.12 -0.06 -13.02
C GLU A 135 -1.62 -1.17 -12.09
N SER A 136 -2.01 -2.41 -12.37
CA SER A 136 -1.44 -3.59 -11.72
C SER A 136 -0.86 -4.53 -12.78
N PHE A 137 0.29 -5.11 -12.48
CA PHE A 137 0.94 -6.06 -13.40
C PHE A 137 0.39 -7.46 -13.14
N GLU A 138 -0.26 -8.08 -14.11
CA GLU A 138 -0.84 -9.43 -13.97
C GLU A 138 0.23 -10.47 -13.66
N ASP A 139 1.38 -10.41 -14.31
CA ASP A 139 2.53 -11.29 -14.07
C ASP A 139 3.08 -11.22 -12.64
N SER A 140 2.79 -10.11 -11.94
CA SER A 140 3.27 -9.88 -10.57
C SER A 140 2.30 -10.36 -9.51
N LYS A 141 1.07 -10.74 -9.86
CA LYS A 141 0.07 -11.20 -8.90
C LYS A 141 0.44 -12.51 -8.26
N ILE A 142 -0.12 -12.76 -7.10
CA ILE A 142 0.07 -13.99 -6.33
C ILE A 142 -0.51 -15.17 -7.11
N THR A 143 0.32 -16.19 -7.34
CA THR A 143 -0.07 -17.43 -8.04
C THR A 143 -0.12 -18.65 -7.13
N ARG A 144 0.57 -18.61 -5.98
CA ARG A 144 0.68 -19.73 -5.04
C ARG A 144 -0.25 -19.50 -3.84
N PRO A 145 -0.50 -20.54 -3.01
CA PRO A 145 -1.29 -20.40 -1.79
C PRO A 145 -0.76 -19.28 -0.88
N PRO A 146 -1.63 -18.53 -0.18
CA PRO A 146 -1.25 -17.38 0.65
C PRO A 146 -0.28 -17.72 1.77
N ALA A 147 -0.26 -18.97 2.25
CA ALA A 147 0.66 -19.44 3.27
C ALA A 147 2.16 -19.31 2.88
N LYS A 148 2.46 -19.23 1.57
CA LYS A 148 3.82 -19.08 1.04
C LYS A 148 4.22 -17.62 0.80
N TYR A 149 3.46 -16.69 1.34
CA TYR A 149 3.73 -15.26 1.18
C TYR A 149 3.62 -14.54 2.52
N ILE A 150 4.35 -13.47 2.65
CA ILE A 150 4.26 -12.52 3.77
C ILE A 150 4.15 -11.11 3.23
N SER A 151 3.32 -10.26 3.83
CA SER A 151 3.25 -8.86 3.43
C SER A 151 4.51 -8.10 3.86
N VAL A 152 4.94 -7.15 3.04
CA VAL A 152 6.04 -6.24 3.39
C VAL A 152 5.73 -5.47 4.68
N GLY A 153 4.45 -5.11 4.88
CA GLY A 153 4.00 -4.44 6.10
C GLY A 153 4.17 -5.30 7.35
N ASP A 154 3.89 -6.62 7.28
CA ASP A 154 4.07 -7.52 8.42
C ASP A 154 5.55 -7.72 8.75
N VAL A 155 6.41 -7.87 7.73
CA VAL A 155 7.86 -7.92 7.95
C VAL A 155 8.33 -6.62 8.59
N ALA A 156 7.90 -5.47 8.07
CA ALA A 156 8.27 -4.17 8.59
C ALA A 156 7.89 -4.01 10.07
N LYS A 157 6.70 -4.47 10.49
CA LYS A 157 6.27 -4.47 11.90
C LYS A 157 7.21 -5.29 12.78
N GLN A 158 7.64 -6.45 12.31
CA GLN A 158 8.55 -7.34 13.06
C GLN A 158 9.96 -6.76 13.23
N ILE A 159 10.40 -5.91 12.28
CA ILE A 159 11.71 -5.26 12.33
C ILE A 159 11.69 -3.86 12.95
N GLY A 160 10.55 -3.43 13.54
CA GLY A 160 10.43 -2.22 14.33
C GLY A 160 9.73 -1.04 13.67
N TRP A 161 8.97 -1.24 12.59
CA TRP A 161 8.07 -0.22 12.07
C TRP A 161 6.76 -0.21 12.86
N LYS A 162 6.44 0.91 13.49
CA LYS A 162 5.25 1.06 14.36
C LYS A 162 3.93 1.21 13.59
N GLY A 163 3.97 1.15 12.26
CA GLY A 163 2.81 1.40 11.41
C GLY A 163 2.58 2.90 11.14
N VAL A 164 1.72 3.19 10.19
CA VAL A 164 1.13 4.51 10.08
C VAL A 164 0.05 4.55 11.16
N LEU A 165 0.16 5.45 12.12
CA LEU A 165 -0.95 5.79 12.99
C LEU A 165 -2.07 6.21 12.04
N GLN A 166 -3.08 5.38 11.87
CA GLN A 166 -4.31 5.81 11.25
C GLN A 166 -4.78 6.98 12.11
N LYS A 167 -4.69 8.20 11.59
CA LYS A 167 -5.47 9.29 12.14
C LYS A 167 -6.88 8.75 12.09
N GLU A 168 -7.43 8.46 13.27
CA GLU A 168 -8.84 8.12 13.41
C GLU A 168 -9.57 9.16 12.59
N VAL A 169 -10.15 8.72 11.47
CA VAL A 169 -11.10 9.54 10.74
C VAL A 169 -12.18 9.74 11.79
N ARG A 170 -12.18 10.91 12.44
CA ARG A 170 -13.26 11.33 13.31
C ARG A 170 -14.50 11.15 12.46
N GLN A 171 -15.23 10.10 12.73
CA GLN A 171 -16.56 9.91 12.19
C GLN A 171 -17.30 11.17 12.62
N GLN A 172 -17.54 12.05 11.66
CA GLN A 172 -18.42 13.18 11.91
C GLN A 172 -19.73 12.55 12.37
N PRO A 173 -20.25 12.94 13.56
CA PRO A 173 -21.54 12.42 14.01
C PRO A 173 -22.51 12.75 12.88
N GLN A 174 -23.10 11.71 12.29
CA GLN A 174 -24.18 11.86 11.35
C GLN A 174 -25.29 12.60 12.11
N ILE A 175 -25.46 13.86 11.80
CA ILE A 175 -26.59 14.65 12.23
C ILE A 175 -27.78 13.95 11.58
N GLN A 176 -28.45 13.10 12.36
CA GLN A 176 -29.72 12.54 11.98
C GLN A 176 -30.65 13.74 11.78
N LYS A 177 -30.99 14.03 10.53
CA LYS A 177 -32.07 14.94 10.20
C LYS A 177 -33.31 14.37 10.85
N ALA A 178 -33.72 14.97 11.98
CA ALA A 178 -35.01 14.77 12.58
C ALA A 178 -36.05 15.24 11.56
N GLU A 179 -36.69 14.31 10.90
CA GLU A 179 -37.89 14.59 10.12
C GLU A 179 -39.00 14.93 11.12
N THR A 180 -39.25 16.22 11.19
CA THR A 180 -40.47 16.75 11.84
C THR A 180 -41.70 16.25 11.07
N LYS A 181 -42.30 15.16 11.55
CA LYS A 181 -43.65 14.79 11.15
C LYS A 181 -44.62 15.78 11.75
N THR A 182 -45.11 16.66 10.90
CA THR A 182 -46.29 17.53 11.16
C THR A 182 -47.49 16.67 11.52
N LYS A 183 -48.08 17.05 12.64
CA LYS A 183 -49.38 16.56 13.14
C LYS A 183 -50.49 16.90 12.14
N GLY A 184 -51.25 15.93 11.70
CA GLY A 184 -52.57 16.07 11.13
C GLY A 184 -53.48 15.04 11.78
N GLY A 185 -54.47 15.52 12.49
CA GLY A 185 -55.29 14.78 13.41
C GLY A 185 -56.38 13.89 12.79
N GLN A 186 -56.92 13.05 13.54
CA GLN A 186 -58.32 12.83 13.92
C GLN A 186 -58.68 11.37 14.26
N ASN A 187 -59.13 11.20 15.48
CA ASN A 187 -60.28 10.42 15.95
C ASN A 187 -60.48 8.95 15.55
N GLY A 188 -60.62 8.15 16.58
CA GLY A 188 -61.64 7.08 16.54
C GLY A 188 -61.30 5.81 17.32
N GLN A 189 -61.60 5.84 18.58
CA GLN A 189 -62.32 4.81 19.40
C GLN A 189 -61.83 3.35 19.45
N LYS A 190 -61.53 3.00 20.69
CA LYS A 190 -62.10 1.91 21.55
C LYS A 190 -61.53 0.49 21.48
N SER A 191 -61.07 0.16 22.68
CA SER A 191 -61.37 -1.10 23.45
C SER A 191 -60.72 -2.38 22.90
N THR A 192 -60.01 -3.15 23.62
CA THR A 192 -60.15 -3.84 24.90
C THR A 192 -58.89 -4.66 25.14
N ALA A 193 -58.35 -4.61 26.33
CA ALA A 193 -57.57 -5.65 26.94
C ALA A 193 -58.51 -6.81 27.36
N PRO A 194 -58.06 -7.91 27.98
CA PRO A 194 -56.78 -8.31 28.54
C PRO A 194 -56.50 -9.83 28.44
N SER A 195 -55.52 -10.25 29.23
CA SER A 195 -55.31 -11.58 29.88
C SER A 195 -54.18 -12.39 29.26
N GLN A 196 -53.05 -12.57 29.98
CA GLN A 196 -52.72 -13.61 30.97
C GLN A 196 -52.67 -15.00 30.33
N GLU A 197 -51.74 -15.80 30.54
CA GLU A 197 -50.97 -16.38 31.65
C GLU A 197 -49.87 -17.28 31.07
N VAL A 198 -48.73 -17.31 31.61
CA VAL A 198 -48.18 -18.09 32.75
C VAL A 198 -47.66 -19.49 32.39
N ASN A 199 -46.45 -19.69 32.86
CA ASN A 199 -45.84 -20.97 33.34
C ASN A 199 -45.39 -21.96 32.30
N THR A 200 -44.39 -22.69 32.54
CA THR A 200 -43.48 -23.10 33.64
C THR A 200 -42.48 -24.09 33.09
N ASP A 201 -41.29 -23.99 33.62
CA ASP A 201 -40.48 -25.07 34.20
C ASP A 201 -40.24 -26.40 33.47
N LYS A 202 -39.07 -26.74 33.56
CA LYS A 202 -38.38 -27.96 34.07
C LYS A 202 -37.34 -28.49 33.14
N ASP A 203 -36.12 -28.31 33.57
CA ASP A 203 -35.31 -29.28 34.34
C ASP A 203 -35.14 -30.67 33.72
N LYS A 204 -33.95 -31.04 33.69
CA LYS A 204 -33.24 -32.30 34.02
C LYS A 204 -32.29 -32.72 32.89
N LYS A 205 -31.04 -32.62 33.21
CA LYS A 205 -30.15 -33.59 33.92
C LYS A 205 -29.67 -34.75 33.07
N ARG A 206 -28.38 -34.89 33.19
CA ARG A 206 -27.57 -36.13 33.30
C ARG A 206 -27.32 -36.89 32.01
N ASP A 207 -26.35 -37.48 31.85
CA ASP A 207 -25.02 -37.87 32.43
C ASP A 207 -24.31 -38.78 31.42
N ASN A 208 -23.03 -38.74 31.50
CA ASN A 208 -22.12 -39.86 31.46
C ASN A 208 -21.81 -40.60 30.15
N ASN A 209 -20.52 -40.69 29.99
CA ASN A 209 -19.68 -41.87 29.62
C ASN A 209 -19.73 -42.30 28.15
N GLU A 210 -18.65 -42.25 27.50
CA GLU A 210 -17.42 -43.00 27.57
C GLU A 210 -16.32 -42.31 26.76
#